data_82516b7b5123c605cfcf46365e285e66
#
_entry.id   82516b7b5123c605cfcf46365e285e66
#
_cell.length_a   1.000
_cell.length_b   1.000
_cell.length_c   1.000
_cell.angle_alpha   90.00
_cell.angle_beta   90.00
_cell.angle_gamma   90.00
#
_symmetry.space_group_name_H-M   'P 1'
#
loop_
_entity.id
_entity.type
_entity.pdbx_description
1 polymer ?
#
loop_
_entity_poly.entity_id
_entity_poly.type
_entity_poly.pdbx_seq_one_letter_code
_entity_poly.pdbx_strand_id
1 'polypeptide(L)'
;ILNIMKFNINNFIKTSSQSSKIVDFQDLDHIDGVSISAVSAGLYKFKRDELVLFYFRDGANYASVYTQSKLISENLKWNKKIKAKKIFALLVNTRNANALTGPEGFDALKKISLDLSSKLTEIQKRDEDAPKQISSKEILFGCTGTIGEKFPLEKIKTSLPELVKKIK
;
A
#
# COMPACT_ATOMS: atom_id res chain seq x y z
N ILE A 1 11.49 -0.48 -24.32
CA ILE A 1 11.98 0.72 -23.63
C ILE A 1 10.87 1.15 -22.67
N LEU A 2 11.04 0.84 -21.39
CA LEU A 2 10.06 1.13 -20.34
C LEU A 2 10.09 2.61 -20.01
N ASN A 3 8.97 3.29 -20.25
CA ASN A 3 8.74 4.61 -19.70
C ASN A 3 8.35 4.45 -18.20
N ILE A 4 9.36 4.35 -17.33
CA ILE A 4 9.16 4.47 -15.89
C ILE A 4 8.72 5.91 -15.68
N MET A 5 7.48 6.13 -15.27
CA MET A 5 7.06 7.44 -14.79
C MET A 5 7.91 7.77 -13.55
N LYS A 6 9.04 8.46 -13.77
CA LYS A 6 9.85 9.01 -12.68
C LYS A 6 8.97 9.98 -11.92
N PHE A 7 8.55 9.59 -10.72
CA PHE A 7 7.94 10.53 -9.79
C PHE A 7 8.99 11.56 -9.40
N ASN A 8 8.88 12.75 -9.97
CA ASN A 8 9.80 13.83 -9.63
C ASN A 8 9.25 14.56 -8.40
N ILE A 9 9.76 14.20 -7.24
CA ILE A 9 9.38 14.78 -5.96
C ILE A 9 9.69 16.29 -5.91
N ASN A 10 10.74 16.74 -6.61
CA ASN A 10 11.12 18.15 -6.68
C ASN A 10 10.06 18.99 -7.42
N ASN A 11 9.43 18.45 -8.46
CA ASN A 11 8.32 19.13 -9.12
C ASN A 11 7.08 19.20 -8.21
N PHE A 12 6.79 18.15 -7.45
CA PHE A 12 5.70 18.14 -6.47
C PHE A 12 5.95 19.20 -5.38
N ILE A 13 7.17 19.29 -4.87
CA ILE A 13 7.58 20.24 -3.83
C ILE A 13 7.50 21.67 -4.35
N LYS A 14 7.99 21.95 -5.55
CA LYS A 14 7.95 23.29 -6.17
C LYS A 14 6.55 23.83 -6.42
N THR A 15 5.57 22.96 -6.59
CA THR A 15 4.15 23.34 -6.80
C THR A 15 3.35 23.49 -5.52
N SER A 16 3.91 23.13 -4.36
CA SER A 16 3.24 23.25 -3.06
C SER A 16 3.62 24.56 -2.39
N SER A 17 2.63 25.41 -2.09
CA SER A 17 2.81 26.70 -1.40
C SER A 17 3.36 26.61 0.03
N GLN A 18 3.43 25.41 0.61
CA GLN A 18 3.93 25.15 1.97
C GLN A 18 5.34 24.57 2.01
N SER A 19 6.00 24.40 0.87
CA SER A 19 7.25 23.64 0.76
C SER A 19 8.54 24.46 0.88
N SER A 20 8.48 25.72 1.31
CA SER A 20 9.62 26.65 1.32
C SER A 20 10.83 26.25 2.21
N LYS A 21 10.75 25.12 2.89
CA LYS A 21 11.82 24.62 3.80
C LYS A 21 12.26 23.17 3.51
N ILE A 22 11.76 22.55 2.44
CA ILE A 22 12.14 21.17 2.12
C ILE A 22 13.38 21.21 1.24
N VAL A 23 14.45 20.58 1.70
CA VAL A 23 15.69 20.41 0.93
C VAL A 23 15.38 19.58 -0.33
N ASP A 24 16.02 19.90 -1.44
CA ASP A 24 15.90 19.10 -2.67
C ASP A 24 16.27 17.65 -2.37
N PHE A 25 15.32 16.73 -2.63
CA PHE A 25 15.59 15.31 -2.52
C PHE A 25 16.41 14.86 -3.73
N GLN A 26 17.44 14.09 -3.48
CA GLN A 26 18.16 13.40 -4.54
C GLN A 26 17.27 12.32 -5.15
N ASP A 27 17.40 12.08 -6.45
CA ASP A 27 16.79 10.91 -7.07
C ASP A 27 17.34 9.66 -6.39
N LEU A 28 16.44 8.80 -5.93
CA LEU A 28 16.82 7.53 -5.33
C LEU A 28 17.21 6.56 -6.43
N ASP A 29 18.28 5.81 -6.19
CA ASP A 29 18.66 4.71 -7.06
C ASP A 29 17.59 3.61 -7.04
N HIS A 30 17.56 2.84 -8.11
CA HIS A 30 16.69 1.66 -8.21
C HIS A 30 17.09 0.65 -7.12
N ILE A 31 16.10 0.12 -6.41
CA ILE A 31 16.29 -0.94 -5.44
C ILE A 31 15.76 -2.24 -6.05
N ASP A 32 16.65 -3.18 -6.30
CA ASP A 32 16.28 -4.47 -6.86
C ASP A 32 15.28 -5.20 -5.97
N GLY A 33 14.28 -5.80 -6.60
CA GLY A 33 13.22 -6.51 -5.90
C GLY A 33 12.16 -5.63 -5.23
N VAL A 34 12.22 -4.30 -5.38
CA VAL A 34 11.22 -3.37 -4.88
C VAL A 34 10.49 -2.71 -6.05
N SER A 35 9.17 -2.82 -6.07
CA SER A 35 8.32 -2.14 -7.05
C SER A 35 7.25 -1.32 -6.35
N ILE A 36 6.93 -0.17 -6.90
CA ILE A 36 5.88 0.72 -6.41
C ILE A 36 4.90 0.99 -7.52
N SER A 37 3.62 0.81 -7.24
CA SER A 37 2.55 1.17 -8.16
C SER A 37 1.50 2.03 -7.48
N ALA A 38 0.85 2.90 -8.25
CA ALA A 38 -0.20 3.76 -7.75
C ALA A 38 -1.36 3.85 -8.75
N VAL A 39 -2.58 3.94 -8.23
CA VAL A 39 -3.80 4.08 -9.03
C VAL A 39 -4.83 4.97 -8.33
N SER A 40 -5.71 5.53 -9.13
CA SER A 40 -6.94 6.15 -8.64
C SER A 40 -7.99 5.08 -8.40
N ALA A 41 -8.40 4.92 -7.15
CA ALA A 41 -9.48 4.01 -6.75
C ALA A 41 -10.84 4.73 -6.63
N GLY A 42 -10.93 6.00 -7.07
CA GLY A 42 -12.15 6.79 -6.99
C GLY A 42 -12.60 7.10 -5.57
N LEU A 43 -11.65 7.25 -4.63
CA LEU A 43 -11.95 7.60 -3.24
C LEU A 43 -12.24 9.10 -3.08
N TYR A 44 -11.70 9.92 -3.97
CA TYR A 44 -11.99 11.36 -4.06
C TYR A 44 -12.95 11.68 -5.22
N LYS A 45 -13.55 12.84 -5.19
CA LYS A 45 -14.41 13.34 -6.27
C LYS A 45 -13.62 13.71 -7.53
N PHE A 46 -12.33 13.97 -7.41
CA PHE A 46 -11.43 14.29 -8.52
C PHE A 46 -10.39 13.17 -8.68
N LYS A 47 -9.91 12.98 -9.90
CA LYS A 47 -8.94 11.93 -10.23
C LYS A 47 -7.58 12.25 -9.60
N ARG A 48 -7.08 11.34 -8.80
CA ARG A 48 -5.72 11.33 -8.23
C ARG A 48 -5.38 9.91 -7.80
N ASP A 49 -4.11 9.64 -7.63
CA ASP A 49 -3.67 8.35 -7.10
C ASP A 49 -3.81 8.35 -5.57
N GLU A 50 -4.74 7.56 -5.07
CA GLU A 50 -5.02 7.41 -3.64
C GLU A 50 -4.77 6.00 -3.10
N LEU A 51 -4.45 5.05 -3.96
CA LEU A 51 -4.09 3.69 -3.60
C LEU A 51 -2.69 3.39 -4.10
N VAL A 52 -1.79 3.05 -3.19
CA VAL A 52 -0.37 2.79 -3.48
C VAL A 52 0.00 1.41 -2.97
N LEU A 53 0.70 0.65 -3.77
CA LEU A 53 1.25 -0.65 -3.42
C LEU A 53 2.77 -0.61 -3.48
N PHE A 54 3.40 -0.94 -2.37
CA PHE A 54 4.81 -1.32 -2.30
C PHE A 54 4.87 -2.84 -2.36
N TYR A 55 5.55 -3.37 -3.35
CA TYR A 55 5.73 -4.79 -3.54
C TYR A 55 7.19 -5.16 -3.38
N PHE A 56 7.47 -6.21 -2.63
CA PHE A 56 8.80 -6.75 -2.34
C PHE A 56 8.88 -8.15 -2.90
N ARG A 57 9.54 -8.30 -4.04
CA ARG A 57 9.64 -9.58 -4.81
C ARG A 57 10.14 -10.74 -3.94
N ASP A 58 11.20 -10.53 -3.16
CA ASP A 58 11.85 -11.55 -2.34
C ASP A 58 11.43 -11.48 -0.87
N GLY A 59 10.44 -10.65 -0.60
CA GLY A 59 10.02 -10.30 0.76
C GLY A 59 11.03 -9.42 1.48
N ALA A 60 10.53 -8.48 2.26
CA ALA A 60 11.33 -7.55 3.04
C ALA A 60 11.29 -7.89 4.53
N ASN A 61 12.43 -7.84 5.18
CA ASN A 61 12.50 -7.79 6.63
C ASN A 61 11.88 -6.47 7.11
N TYR A 62 11.13 -6.50 8.19
CA TYR A 62 10.50 -5.29 8.70
C TYR A 62 10.61 -5.21 10.22
N ALA A 63 10.59 -3.99 10.71
CA ALA A 63 10.40 -3.69 12.12
C ALA A 63 9.30 -2.64 12.24
N SER A 64 8.52 -2.70 13.31
CA SER A 64 7.42 -1.78 13.52
C SER A 64 7.30 -1.35 14.97
N VAL A 65 6.98 -0.07 15.13
CA VAL A 65 6.58 0.51 16.41
C VAL A 65 5.14 0.98 16.29
N TYR A 66 4.40 0.88 17.37
CA TYR A 66 2.97 1.20 17.38
C TYR A 66 2.62 2.18 18.49
N THR A 67 1.58 2.96 18.26
CA THR A 67 1.03 3.84 19.29
C THR A 67 0.61 3.06 20.53
N GLN A 68 0.72 3.71 21.68
CA GLN A 68 0.19 3.24 22.98
C GLN A 68 -1.28 3.67 23.20
N SER A 69 -1.87 4.42 22.27
CA SER A 69 -3.28 4.81 22.34
C SER A 69 -4.19 3.58 22.50
N LYS A 70 -5.23 3.72 23.32
CA LYS A 70 -6.28 2.70 23.46
C LYS A 70 -7.19 2.66 22.22
N LEU A 71 -7.31 3.78 21.51
CA LEU A 71 -8.08 3.89 20.28
C LEU A 71 -7.12 3.76 19.08
N ILE A 72 -7.08 2.59 18.50
CA ILE A 72 -6.25 2.28 17.33
C ILE A 72 -7.12 1.92 16.12
N SER A 73 -6.65 2.29 14.94
CA SER A 73 -7.32 1.96 13.67
C SER A 73 -7.25 0.46 13.35
N GLU A 74 -8.15 0.00 12.51
CA GLU A 74 -8.25 -1.43 12.18
C GLU A 74 -7.03 -1.93 11.40
N ASN A 75 -6.39 -1.09 10.58
CA ASN A 75 -5.13 -1.45 9.94
C ASN A 75 -3.99 -1.64 10.94
N LEU A 76 -3.93 -0.87 12.02
CA LEU A 76 -2.93 -1.11 13.08
C LEU A 76 -3.23 -2.40 13.85
N LYS A 77 -4.53 -2.72 14.10
CA LYS A 77 -4.92 -4.00 14.69
C LYS A 77 -4.53 -5.17 13.79
N TRP A 78 -4.70 -5.02 12.47
CA TRP A 78 -4.24 -6.00 11.47
C TRP A 78 -2.74 -6.18 11.53
N ASN A 79 -1.96 -5.11 11.38
CA ASN A 79 -0.50 -5.16 11.33
C ASN A 79 0.09 -5.76 12.62
N LYS A 80 -0.48 -5.45 13.80
CA LYS A 80 -0.06 -6.06 15.08
C LYS A 80 -0.25 -7.58 15.13
N LYS A 81 -1.17 -8.14 14.36
CA LYS A 81 -1.41 -9.58 14.28
C LYS A 81 -0.46 -10.30 13.32
N ILE A 82 0.25 -9.58 12.46
CA ILE A 82 1.22 -10.16 11.55
C ILE A 82 2.40 -10.71 12.36
N LYS A 83 2.73 -11.97 12.13
CA LYS A 83 3.86 -12.69 12.77
C LYS A 83 4.85 -13.24 11.73
N ALA A 84 4.66 -12.91 10.47
CA ALA A 84 5.56 -13.29 9.40
C ALA A 84 6.94 -12.67 9.62
N LYS A 85 8.00 -13.40 9.26
CA LYS A 85 9.37 -12.89 9.32
C LYS A 85 9.65 -11.86 8.23
N LYS A 86 8.99 -12.04 7.08
CA LYS A 86 9.07 -11.14 5.92
C LYS A 86 7.68 -10.69 5.53
N ILE A 87 7.60 -9.52 4.94
CA ILE A 87 6.39 -9.02 4.27
C ILE A 87 6.66 -8.92 2.78
N PHE A 88 5.64 -9.16 1.96
CA PHE A 88 5.72 -9.07 0.50
C PHE A 88 5.00 -7.85 -0.05
N ALA A 89 4.14 -7.22 0.74
CA ALA A 89 3.46 -6.01 0.32
C ALA A 89 3.08 -5.09 1.48
N LEU A 90 3.07 -3.78 1.17
CA LEU A 90 2.41 -2.75 1.95
C LEU A 90 1.42 -2.03 1.04
N LEU A 91 0.13 -2.15 1.33
CA LEU A 91 -0.94 -1.43 0.63
C LEU A 91 -1.34 -0.20 1.43
N VAL A 92 -1.24 0.96 0.81
CA VAL A 92 -1.56 2.25 1.43
C VAL A 92 -2.73 2.89 0.72
N ASN A 93 -3.74 3.32 1.47
CA ASN A 93 -4.80 4.17 0.96
C ASN A 93 -4.85 5.53 1.66
N THR A 94 -5.23 6.56 0.91
CA THR A 94 -5.61 7.86 1.45
C THR A 94 -7.14 8.01 1.51
N ARG A 95 -7.66 9.11 2.01
CA ARG A 95 -9.08 9.47 2.14
C ARG A 95 -9.79 8.81 3.33
N ASN A 96 -9.46 7.60 3.74
CA ASN A 96 -10.11 6.87 4.83
C ASN A 96 -9.06 6.25 5.75
N ALA A 97 -9.09 6.60 7.03
CA ALA A 97 -8.12 6.15 8.03
C ALA A 97 -8.39 4.74 8.55
N ASN A 98 -9.51 4.14 8.19
CA ASN A 98 -10.00 2.87 8.76
C ASN A 98 -9.98 2.85 10.30
N ALA A 99 -10.31 3.99 10.90
CA ALA A 99 -10.36 4.19 12.33
C ALA A 99 -11.80 4.40 12.78
N LEU A 100 -12.20 3.82 13.91
CA LEU A 100 -13.56 3.78 14.44
C LEU A 100 -14.57 3.12 13.46
N THR A 101 -14.10 2.20 12.65
CA THR A 101 -14.90 1.44 11.66
C THR A 101 -15.33 0.07 12.19
N GLY A 102 -14.81 -0.33 13.35
CA GLY A 102 -15.18 -1.57 14.03
C GLY A 102 -14.81 -2.84 13.27
N PRO A 103 -15.46 -3.97 13.58
CA PRO A 103 -15.18 -5.26 12.95
C PRO A 103 -15.27 -5.24 11.43
N GLU A 104 -16.20 -4.46 10.86
CA GLU A 104 -16.37 -4.34 9.40
C GLU A 104 -15.09 -3.81 8.71
N GLY A 105 -14.42 -2.82 9.32
CA GLY A 105 -13.17 -2.28 8.81
C GLY A 105 -12.03 -3.30 8.84
N PHE A 106 -11.97 -4.13 9.88
CA PHE A 106 -11.00 -5.21 9.99
C PHE A 106 -11.27 -6.33 8.97
N ASP A 107 -12.52 -6.75 8.82
CA ASP A 107 -12.93 -7.78 7.85
C ASP A 107 -12.70 -7.32 6.39
N ALA A 108 -12.86 -6.04 6.13
CA ALA A 108 -12.51 -5.45 4.84
C ALA A 108 -11.02 -5.66 4.51
N LEU A 109 -10.12 -5.39 5.46
CA LEU A 109 -8.68 -5.62 5.27
C LEU A 109 -8.36 -7.10 5.03
N LYS A 110 -9.04 -8.00 5.75
CA LYS A 110 -8.91 -9.45 5.54
C LYS A 110 -9.28 -9.85 4.12
N LYS A 111 -10.41 -9.35 3.60
CA LYS A 111 -10.84 -9.63 2.22
C LYS A 111 -9.85 -9.07 1.18
N ILE A 112 -9.36 -7.84 1.39
CA ILE A 112 -8.37 -7.22 0.51
C ILE A 112 -7.06 -8.02 0.54
N SER A 113 -6.58 -8.42 1.73
CA SER A 113 -5.33 -9.16 1.84
C SER A 113 -5.38 -10.52 1.15
N LEU A 114 -6.51 -11.23 1.20
CA LEU A 114 -6.72 -12.49 0.48
C LEU A 114 -6.69 -12.28 -1.03
N ASP A 115 -7.40 -11.28 -1.53
CA ASP A 115 -7.43 -10.98 -2.97
C ASP A 115 -6.07 -10.50 -3.49
N LEU A 116 -5.42 -9.58 -2.76
CA LEU A 116 -4.11 -9.06 -3.13
C LEU A 116 -3.03 -10.16 -3.09
N SER A 117 -3.00 -11.01 -2.05
CA SER A 117 -2.02 -12.10 -1.96
C SER A 117 -2.17 -13.11 -3.10
N SER A 118 -3.40 -13.42 -3.50
CA SER A 118 -3.66 -14.27 -4.66
C SER A 118 -3.09 -13.67 -5.95
N LYS A 119 -3.36 -12.38 -6.20
CA LYS A 119 -2.88 -11.67 -7.40
C LYS A 119 -1.35 -11.55 -7.43
N LEU A 120 -0.72 -11.27 -6.30
CA LEU A 120 0.74 -11.20 -6.21
C LEU A 120 1.38 -12.58 -6.39
N THR A 121 0.76 -13.63 -5.87
CA THR A 121 1.20 -15.02 -6.10
C THR A 121 1.20 -15.37 -7.58
N GLU A 122 0.21 -14.91 -8.37
CA GLU A 122 0.18 -15.13 -9.81
C GLU A 122 1.32 -14.40 -10.54
N ILE A 123 1.77 -13.26 -10.04
CA ILE A 123 2.97 -12.59 -10.57
C ILE A 123 4.21 -13.43 -10.26
N GLN A 124 4.36 -13.87 -9.03
CA GLN A 124 5.55 -14.63 -8.61
C GLN A 124 5.68 -15.98 -9.30
N LYS A 125 4.57 -16.62 -9.65
CA LYS A 125 4.62 -17.87 -10.44
C LYS A 125 5.27 -17.72 -11.82
N ARG A 126 5.33 -16.51 -12.35
CA ARG A 126 5.95 -16.20 -13.64
C ARG A 126 7.45 -15.95 -13.53
N ASP A 127 7.96 -15.81 -12.32
CA ASP A 127 9.36 -15.60 -12.01
C ASP A 127 9.91 -16.86 -11.35
N GLU A 128 10.88 -17.52 -12.03
CA GLU A 128 11.40 -18.81 -11.57
C GLU A 128 12.16 -18.69 -10.24
N ASP A 129 12.78 -17.54 -10.01
CA ASP A 129 13.62 -17.28 -8.84
C ASP A 129 12.84 -16.71 -7.65
N ALA A 130 11.58 -16.28 -7.85
CA ALA A 130 10.78 -15.71 -6.78
C ALA A 130 10.13 -16.79 -5.89
N PRO A 131 9.84 -16.47 -4.61
CA PRO A 131 9.01 -17.32 -3.76
C PRO A 131 7.64 -17.59 -4.40
N LYS A 132 7.20 -18.84 -4.45
CA LYS A 132 6.04 -19.24 -5.26
C LYS A 132 4.67 -18.87 -4.67
N GLN A 133 4.59 -18.51 -3.41
CA GLN A 133 3.32 -18.22 -2.75
C GLN A 133 3.45 -17.09 -1.72
N ILE A 134 2.52 -16.16 -1.79
CA ILE A 134 2.36 -15.06 -0.81
C ILE A 134 1.12 -15.31 0.02
N SER A 135 1.28 -15.27 1.34
CA SER A 135 0.18 -15.37 2.29
C SER A 135 -0.48 -14.00 2.53
N SER A 136 -1.78 -14.01 2.78
CA SER A 136 -2.49 -12.80 3.23
C SER A 136 -1.91 -12.21 4.54
N LYS A 137 -1.22 -13.02 5.34
CA LYS A 137 -0.53 -12.60 6.57
C LYS A 137 0.87 -12.01 6.35
N GLU A 138 1.24 -11.79 5.11
CA GLU A 138 2.51 -11.15 4.70
C GLU A 138 2.27 -9.79 4.04
N ILE A 139 1.05 -9.25 4.24
CA ILE A 139 0.63 -7.96 3.69
C ILE A 139 0.31 -7.01 4.85
N LEU A 140 0.96 -5.85 4.85
CA LEU A 140 0.69 -4.74 5.76
C LEU A 140 -0.22 -3.70 5.11
N PHE A 141 -0.90 -2.93 5.94
CA PHE A 141 -1.76 -1.85 5.51
C PHE A 141 -1.39 -0.51 6.15
N GLY A 142 -1.37 0.55 5.34
CA GLY A 142 -1.36 1.93 5.76
C GLY A 142 -2.67 2.61 5.34
N CYS A 143 -3.39 3.19 6.30
CA CYS A 143 -4.63 3.90 6.01
C CYS A 143 -4.58 5.30 6.62
N THR A 144 -4.89 6.32 5.81
CA THR A 144 -4.91 7.71 6.27
C THR A 144 -6.11 8.46 5.70
N GLY A 145 -6.63 9.42 6.46
CA GLY A 145 -7.75 10.26 6.04
C GLY A 145 -8.85 10.38 7.08
N THR A 146 -10.10 10.41 6.65
CA THR A 146 -11.26 10.61 7.52
C THR A 146 -11.47 9.43 8.47
N ILE A 147 -11.77 9.74 9.70
CA ILE A 147 -12.07 8.81 10.80
C ILE A 147 -13.59 8.59 10.88
N GLY A 148 -14.03 7.37 11.18
CA GLY A 148 -15.44 7.04 11.39
C GLY A 148 -16.28 6.87 10.13
N GLU A 149 -15.69 7.02 8.95
CA GLU A 149 -16.36 6.70 7.68
C GLU A 149 -16.20 5.21 7.35
N LYS A 150 -17.26 4.62 6.76
CA LYS A 150 -17.22 3.24 6.28
C LYS A 150 -16.03 3.01 5.35
N PHE A 151 -15.28 1.94 5.58
CA PHE A 151 -14.11 1.64 4.77
C PHE A 151 -14.51 1.25 3.34
N PRO A 152 -13.87 1.81 2.30
CA PRO A 152 -14.29 1.70 0.90
C PRO A 152 -13.82 0.40 0.25
N LEU A 153 -14.21 -0.76 0.82
CA LEU A 153 -13.79 -2.09 0.41
C LEU A 153 -13.91 -2.34 -1.08
N GLU A 154 -15.10 -2.10 -1.65
CA GLU A 154 -15.37 -2.46 -3.05
C GLU A 154 -14.54 -1.62 -4.03
N LYS A 155 -14.39 -0.32 -3.75
CA LYS A 155 -13.55 0.57 -4.57
C LYS A 155 -12.10 0.12 -4.58
N ILE A 156 -11.58 -0.26 -3.42
CA ILE A 156 -10.20 -0.75 -3.31
C ILE A 156 -10.06 -2.08 -4.05
N LYS A 157 -10.97 -3.04 -3.83
CA LYS A 157 -10.92 -4.36 -4.49
C LYS A 157 -10.96 -4.25 -6.01
N THR A 158 -11.86 -3.44 -6.55
CA THR A 158 -11.97 -3.26 -8.01
C THR A 158 -10.73 -2.62 -8.63
N SER A 159 -9.92 -1.91 -7.84
CA SER A 159 -8.68 -1.26 -8.30
C SER A 159 -7.44 -2.16 -8.19
N LEU A 160 -7.51 -3.28 -7.43
CA LEU A 160 -6.36 -4.18 -7.24
C LEU A 160 -5.80 -4.76 -8.55
N PRO A 161 -6.61 -5.17 -9.54
CA PRO A 161 -6.08 -5.71 -10.79
C PRO A 161 -5.21 -4.69 -11.55
N GLU A 162 -5.66 -3.43 -11.62
CA GLU A 162 -4.89 -2.36 -12.27
C GLU A 162 -3.61 -2.06 -11.49
N LEU A 163 -3.71 -1.97 -10.17
CA LEU A 163 -2.59 -1.71 -9.27
C LEU A 163 -1.50 -2.77 -9.42
N VAL A 164 -1.89 -4.04 -9.42
CA VAL A 164 -0.97 -5.19 -9.57
C VAL A 164 -0.40 -5.27 -10.99
N LYS A 165 -1.18 -4.94 -12.03
CA LYS A 165 -0.68 -4.89 -13.41
C LYS A 165 0.43 -3.84 -13.62
N LYS A 166 0.43 -2.77 -12.83
CA LYS A 166 1.46 -1.71 -12.89
C LYS A 166 2.76 -2.05 -12.16
N ILE A 167 2.80 -3.15 -11.42
CA ILE A 167 4.05 -3.71 -10.86
C ILE A 167 4.87 -4.24 -12.03
N LYS A 168 6.07 -3.75 -12.16
CA LYS A 168 7.01 -4.18 -13.19
C LYS A 168 8.34 -4.49 -12.55
#